data_00b17598c3acc5dacec802e5d0fab6d4
#
_entry.id   00b17598c3acc5dacec802e5d0fab6d4
#
_cell.length_a   1.000
_cell.length_b   1.000
_cell.length_c   1.000
_cell.angle_alpha   90.00
_cell.angle_beta   90.00
_cell.angle_gamma   90.00
#
_symmetry.space_group_name_H-M   'P 1'
#
loop_
_entity.id
_entity.type
_entity.pdbx_description
1 polymer ?
#
loop_
_entity_poly.entity_id
_entity_poly.type
_entity_poly.pdbx_seq_one_letter_code
_entity_poly.pdbx_strand_id
1 'polypeptide(L)'
;LGNIQSIIENRALDLLDSYSGANNHILYLQNKKLSSKKFYPTRAQSDYIVNYYNTTPKVARKWVDLDTYFAKKFAEERCLLETPEKIYIEKLLVEKEKSYHIWGKFFEKDPLTEFWVPKSSIIKTHNVERVEIDYSKYDHRPPLSHQKEAIEKLAGSKRFILADDMGLGKTTATIIAALECNVKKILIVCPASLKINWQREIENYTDRSVYIAEGKKFSTEHDFVIINYDILKNFYDIKDKDKSLISQGNFDLIVLDEAHYVSNGTSIRSKLVNSFTKNCKRVWLLTGTPMTNRPMNYFNLLSIIDSPVSQNWMAYAIRYCGGYQFTAGKRKIWNVAGATNLEELRDRTSRQVLRRLKTEVLDLPEKIITPVYLKLKSKLYEGLMGEYYEWYNKNPNESSSLTVQFSKLMKVRQVIAEEKINDTIELAENIIEQ
;
A
#
# COMPACT_ATOMS: atom_id res chain seq x y z
N LEU A 1 33.96 8.15 2.91
CA LEU A 1 33.52 7.50 4.17
C LEU A 1 33.49 8.51 5.32
N GLY A 2 34.51 9.40 5.49
CA GLY A 2 34.58 10.37 6.57
C GLY A 2 33.42 11.40 6.58
N ASN A 3 32.99 11.87 5.42
CA ASN A 3 31.93 12.89 5.34
C ASN A 3 30.52 12.32 5.57
N ILE A 4 30.23 11.10 5.11
CA ILE A 4 28.94 10.44 5.36
C ILE A 4 28.80 10.16 6.85
N GLN A 5 29.86 9.69 7.48
CA GLN A 5 29.90 9.42 8.91
C GLN A 5 29.68 10.68 9.75
N SER A 6 30.31 11.79 9.36
CA SER A 6 30.13 13.12 10.00
C SER A 6 28.70 13.65 9.86
N ILE A 7 28.06 13.47 8.70
CA ILE A 7 26.67 13.88 8.46
C ILE A 7 25.71 12.99 9.24
N ILE A 8 25.97 11.68 9.29
CA ILE A 8 25.20 10.71 10.09
C ILE A 8 25.31 11.06 11.58
N GLU A 9 26.53 11.37 12.05
CA GLU A 9 26.79 11.72 13.44
C GLU A 9 26.14 13.06 13.83
N ASN A 10 26.23 14.09 12.99
CA ASN A 10 25.65 15.41 13.29
C ASN A 10 24.12 15.38 13.34
N ARG A 11 23.47 14.58 12.50
CA ARG A 11 22.01 14.44 12.56
C ARG A 11 21.52 13.45 13.58
N ALA A 12 22.29 12.44 13.91
CA ALA A 12 22.04 11.65 15.11
C ALA A 12 22.04 12.54 16.36
N LEU A 13 22.91 13.55 16.40
CA LEU A 13 22.97 14.54 17.47
C LEU A 13 21.70 15.42 17.49
N ASP A 14 21.24 15.91 16.37
CA ASP A 14 20.01 16.73 16.25
C ASP A 14 18.74 15.96 16.65
N LEU A 15 18.67 14.68 16.31
CA LEU A 15 17.57 13.78 16.71
C LEU A 15 17.63 13.42 18.22
N LEU A 16 18.82 13.36 18.78
CA LEU A 16 19.06 13.04 20.20
C LEU A 16 18.83 14.24 21.12
N ASP A 17 19.02 15.48 20.64
CA ASP A 17 18.74 16.70 21.42
C ASP A 17 17.24 16.89 21.75
N SER A 18 16.35 16.22 21.03
CA SER A 18 14.91 16.23 21.29
C SER A 18 14.47 15.32 22.45
N TYR A 19 15.37 14.52 23.03
CA TYR A 19 15.06 13.56 24.11
C TYR A 19 15.86 13.85 25.37
N SER A 20 15.20 13.89 26.52
CA SER A 20 15.78 14.20 27.84
C SER A 20 16.88 13.26 28.36
N GLY A 21 17.25 12.23 27.62
CA GLY A 21 18.36 11.30 27.91
C GLY A 21 19.56 11.45 26.97
N ALA A 22 19.52 12.39 26.05
CA ALA A 22 20.44 12.53 24.93
C ALA A 22 21.85 12.96 25.31
N ASN A 23 22.01 13.76 26.37
CA ASN A 23 23.31 14.35 26.76
C ASN A 23 24.42 13.30 27.01
N ASN A 24 24.08 12.17 27.63
CA ASN A 24 25.05 11.09 27.87
C ASN A 24 25.44 10.35 26.59
N HIS A 25 24.57 10.34 25.61
CA HIS A 25 24.81 9.68 24.34
C HIS A 25 25.64 10.55 23.39
N ILE A 26 25.42 11.86 23.42
CA ILE A 26 26.21 12.86 22.68
C ILE A 26 27.66 12.83 23.15
N LEU A 27 27.88 12.88 24.48
CA LEU A 27 29.22 12.78 25.08
C LEU A 27 29.90 11.45 24.67
N TYR A 28 29.16 10.38 24.55
CA TYR A 28 29.66 9.10 24.09
C TYR A 28 30.10 9.13 22.64
N LEU A 29 29.27 9.62 21.71
CA LEU A 29 29.61 9.73 20.29
C LEU A 29 30.80 10.68 20.05
N GLN A 30 30.89 11.76 20.81
CA GLN A 30 32.03 12.69 20.76
C GLN A 30 33.33 12.04 21.25
N ASN A 31 33.27 11.28 22.35
CA ASN A 31 34.44 10.59 22.90
C ASN A 31 34.92 9.43 22.04
N LYS A 32 34.05 8.87 21.19
CA LYS A 32 34.42 7.77 20.30
C LYS A 32 35.23 8.18 19.09
N LYS A 33 35.17 9.44 18.66
CA LYS A 33 36.09 9.95 17.65
C LYS A 33 37.57 9.73 18.03
N LEU A 34 37.84 9.39 19.30
CA LEU A 34 39.16 9.27 19.87
C LEU A 34 39.66 7.83 20.10
N SER A 35 38.84 6.79 19.92
CA SER A 35 39.37 5.42 20.12
C SER A 35 38.55 4.33 19.40
N SER A 36 39.27 3.44 18.72
CA SER A 36 38.75 2.20 18.15
C SER A 36 38.45 1.10 19.19
N LYS A 37 38.30 1.45 20.45
CA LYS A 37 38.09 0.50 21.54
C LYS A 37 36.61 0.16 21.72
N LYS A 38 36.39 -1.06 22.06
CA LYS A 38 35.09 -1.62 22.44
C LYS A 38 34.48 -0.89 23.64
N PHE A 39 33.17 -0.72 23.70
CA PHE A 39 32.46 0.08 24.70
C PHE A 39 31.37 -0.71 25.40
N TYR A 40 31.25 -0.52 26.71
CA TYR A 40 30.17 -1.08 27.52
C TYR A 40 29.21 0.05 27.88
N PRO A 41 27.97 0.05 27.36
CA PRO A 41 27.02 1.09 27.70
C PRO A 41 26.65 1.05 29.18
N THR A 42 26.46 2.21 29.78
CA THR A 42 25.87 2.35 31.11
C THR A 42 24.43 1.83 31.11
N ARG A 43 23.85 1.65 32.31
CA ARG A 43 22.45 1.20 32.41
C ARG A 43 21.49 2.16 31.69
N ALA A 44 21.63 3.46 31.87
CA ALA A 44 20.81 4.46 31.20
C ALA A 44 20.97 4.43 29.67
N GLN A 45 22.19 4.28 29.17
CA GLN A 45 22.47 4.13 27.75
C GLN A 45 21.90 2.82 27.20
N SER A 46 21.94 1.73 27.97
CA SER A 46 21.33 0.46 27.59
C SER A 46 19.81 0.57 27.50
N ASP A 47 19.19 1.25 28.45
CA ASP A 47 17.73 1.44 28.50
C ASP A 47 17.29 2.34 27.33
N TYR A 48 18.07 3.36 26.99
CA TYR A 48 17.85 4.18 25.80
C TYR A 48 17.94 3.34 24.51
N ILE A 49 18.98 2.53 24.36
CA ILE A 49 19.15 1.64 23.20
C ILE A 49 17.99 0.65 23.12
N VAL A 50 17.52 0.09 24.24
CA VAL A 50 16.38 -0.81 24.29
C VAL A 50 15.10 -0.12 23.80
N ASN A 51 14.84 1.09 24.26
CA ASN A 51 13.62 1.83 23.94
C ASN A 51 13.63 2.40 22.51
N TYR A 52 14.76 2.99 22.11
CA TYR A 52 14.88 3.63 20.81
C TYR A 52 15.02 2.63 19.66
N TYR A 53 15.83 1.59 19.83
CA TYR A 53 16.11 0.59 18.79
C TYR A 53 15.32 -0.70 18.92
N ASN A 54 14.37 -0.76 19.86
CA ASN A 54 13.54 -1.95 20.12
C ASN A 54 14.37 -3.25 20.21
N THR A 55 15.50 -3.16 20.92
CA THR A 55 16.40 -4.30 21.17
C THR A 55 16.18 -4.87 22.57
N THR A 56 16.86 -5.94 22.93
CA THR A 56 16.75 -6.53 24.27
C THR A 56 17.80 -5.97 25.23
N PRO A 57 17.51 -5.87 26.56
CA PRO A 57 18.49 -5.44 27.54
C PRO A 57 19.79 -6.24 27.51
N LYS A 58 19.71 -7.52 27.15
CA LYS A 58 20.87 -8.40 27.01
C LYS A 58 21.78 -7.99 25.87
N VAL A 59 21.21 -7.58 24.72
CA VAL A 59 21.95 -7.09 23.57
C VAL A 59 22.51 -5.71 23.86
N ALA A 60 21.72 -4.81 24.45
CA ALA A 60 22.15 -3.44 24.78
C ALA A 60 23.31 -3.39 25.78
N ARG A 61 23.42 -4.37 26.68
CA ARG A 61 24.50 -4.46 27.68
C ARG A 61 25.71 -5.24 27.18
N LYS A 62 25.56 -5.95 26.06
CA LYS A 62 26.67 -6.69 25.49
C LYS A 62 27.72 -5.73 24.97
N TRP A 63 28.98 -6.17 25.02
CA TRP A 63 30.08 -5.49 24.41
C TRP A 63 29.79 -5.29 22.89
N VAL A 64 29.63 -4.07 22.43
CA VAL A 64 29.23 -3.74 21.06
C VAL A 64 30.31 -2.89 20.43
N ASP A 65 30.71 -3.20 19.23
CA ASP A 65 31.35 -2.23 18.36
C ASP A 65 30.28 -1.24 17.90
N LEU A 66 30.18 -0.15 18.65
CA LEU A 66 29.11 0.82 18.47
C LEU A 66 29.21 1.55 17.14
N ASP A 67 30.40 1.67 16.52
CA ASP A 67 30.50 2.25 15.18
C ASP A 67 29.78 1.37 14.17
N THR A 68 30.04 0.06 14.23
CA THR A 68 29.36 -0.89 13.33
C THR A 68 27.88 -1.03 13.65
N TYR A 69 27.54 -1.05 14.94
CA TYR A 69 26.15 -1.19 15.38
C TYR A 69 25.32 0.05 15.03
N PHE A 70 25.78 1.25 15.40
CA PHE A 70 25.06 2.48 15.11
C PHE A 70 25.10 2.84 13.62
N ALA A 71 26.22 2.68 12.94
CA ALA A 71 26.28 2.90 11.50
C ALA A 71 25.31 1.99 10.74
N LYS A 72 25.20 0.73 11.15
CA LYS A 72 24.25 -0.21 10.57
C LYS A 72 22.80 0.15 10.92
N LYS A 73 22.51 0.46 12.19
CA LYS A 73 21.15 0.85 12.64
C LYS A 73 20.75 2.20 12.09
N PHE A 74 21.61 3.21 12.07
CA PHE A 74 21.31 4.48 11.43
C PHE A 74 21.17 4.36 9.92
N ALA A 75 21.92 3.49 9.26
CA ALA A 75 21.70 3.19 7.86
C ALA A 75 20.35 2.49 7.63
N GLU A 76 19.98 1.53 8.50
CA GLU A 76 18.68 0.87 8.47
C GLU A 76 17.53 1.86 8.77
N GLU A 77 17.69 2.73 9.77
CA GLU A 77 16.69 3.75 10.12
C GLU A 77 16.62 4.88 9.08
N ARG A 78 17.71 5.30 8.48
CA ARG A 78 17.68 6.24 7.35
C ARG A 78 17.00 5.63 6.14
N CYS A 79 17.20 4.35 5.88
CA CYS A 79 16.40 3.64 4.87
C CYS A 79 14.90 3.61 5.22
N LEU A 80 14.54 3.79 6.49
CA LEU A 80 13.17 3.83 6.99
C LEU A 80 12.60 5.26 7.11
N LEU A 81 13.44 6.23 7.48
CA LEU A 81 13.05 7.62 7.72
C LEU A 81 13.19 8.52 6.49
N GLU A 82 14.14 8.20 5.64
CA GLU A 82 14.45 9.00 4.46
C GLU A 82 14.59 8.08 3.27
N THR A 83 13.69 8.23 2.34
CA THR A 83 13.82 7.53 1.08
C THR A 83 15.12 7.99 0.42
N PRO A 84 15.87 7.09 -0.26
CA PRO A 84 16.96 7.45 -1.17
C PRO A 84 16.55 8.51 -2.21
N GLU A 85 15.27 8.73 -2.34
CA GLU A 85 14.61 9.75 -3.14
C GLU A 85 14.98 11.18 -2.76
N LYS A 86 15.43 11.41 -1.54
CA LYS A 86 15.93 12.73 -1.07
C LYS A 86 17.41 12.96 -1.29
N ILE A 87 18.13 12.03 -1.88
CA ILE A 87 19.48 12.30 -2.38
C ILE A 87 19.32 13.01 -3.72
N TYR A 88 19.46 14.33 -3.69
CA TYR A 88 19.54 15.14 -4.89
C TYR A 88 20.90 14.90 -5.52
N ILE A 89 20.97 14.03 -6.52
CA ILE A 89 22.19 13.77 -7.29
C ILE A 89 22.31 14.86 -8.34
N GLU A 90 23.26 15.76 -8.16
CA GLU A 90 23.57 16.77 -9.17
C GLU A 90 24.43 16.19 -10.28
N LYS A 91 25.38 15.31 -9.92
CA LYS A 91 26.33 14.74 -10.88
C LYS A 91 26.84 13.37 -10.44
N LEU A 92 26.85 12.41 -11.37
CA LEU A 92 27.62 11.18 -11.24
C LEU A 92 29.07 11.48 -11.62
N LEU A 93 30.00 11.31 -10.68
CA LEU A 93 31.42 11.59 -10.89
C LEU A 93 32.15 10.35 -11.39
N VAL A 94 31.97 9.22 -10.71
CA VAL A 94 32.64 7.94 -11.06
C VAL A 94 31.71 6.77 -10.73
N GLU A 95 31.67 5.80 -11.62
CA GLU A 95 31.04 4.51 -11.37
C GLU A 95 32.12 3.46 -11.12
N LYS A 96 32.00 2.71 -10.02
CA LYS A 96 32.78 1.52 -9.71
C LYS A 96 31.90 0.28 -9.69
N GLU A 97 32.50 -0.90 -9.66
CA GLU A 97 31.77 -2.17 -9.67
C GLU A 97 30.67 -2.27 -8.58
N LYS A 98 30.98 -1.82 -7.36
CA LYS A 98 30.08 -1.92 -6.19
C LYS A 98 29.57 -0.58 -5.65
N SER A 99 29.96 0.55 -6.22
CA SER A 99 29.61 1.88 -5.70
C SER A 99 29.59 2.96 -6.77
N TYR A 100 28.82 4.04 -6.50
CA TYR A 100 28.84 5.27 -7.26
C TYR A 100 29.52 6.36 -6.45
N HIS A 101 30.38 7.17 -7.07
CA HIS A 101 30.85 8.43 -6.55
C HIS A 101 29.93 9.51 -7.11
N ILE A 102 29.23 10.20 -6.26
CA ILE A 102 28.25 11.20 -6.65
C ILE A 102 28.53 12.54 -5.99
N TRP A 103 28.12 13.60 -6.67
CA TRP A 103 28.03 14.94 -6.13
C TRP A 103 26.56 15.27 -5.93
N GLY A 104 26.17 15.47 -4.67
CA GLY A 104 24.77 15.61 -4.33
C GLY A 104 24.56 16.08 -2.90
N LYS A 105 23.32 16.08 -2.45
CA LYS A 105 22.90 16.46 -1.11
C LYS A 105 21.85 15.49 -0.57
N PHE A 106 21.86 15.28 0.74
CA PHE A 106 20.87 14.42 1.39
C PHE A 106 19.51 15.11 1.55
N PHE A 107 19.52 16.43 1.75
CA PHE A 107 18.32 17.25 1.89
C PHE A 107 18.42 18.46 0.97
N GLU A 108 17.28 19.01 0.63
CA GLU A 108 17.20 20.16 -0.26
C GLU A 108 18.01 21.35 0.23
N LYS A 109 18.09 21.55 1.56
CA LYS A 109 18.82 22.63 2.21
C LYS A 109 20.29 22.30 2.51
N ASP A 110 20.74 21.07 2.30
CA ASP A 110 22.12 20.70 2.57
C ASP A 110 23.07 21.25 1.50
N PRO A 111 24.33 21.57 1.83
CA PRO A 111 25.32 21.89 0.82
C PRO A 111 25.64 20.68 -0.04
N LEU A 112 25.97 20.92 -1.30
CA LEU A 112 26.45 19.89 -2.21
C LEU A 112 27.77 19.32 -1.71
N THR A 113 27.85 18.00 -1.60
CA THR A 113 29.05 17.28 -1.15
C THR A 113 29.32 16.07 -2.03
N GLU A 114 30.57 15.64 -2.05
CA GLU A 114 30.97 14.40 -2.72
C GLU A 114 30.92 13.22 -1.75
N PHE A 115 30.32 12.12 -2.17
CA PHE A 115 30.30 10.89 -1.37
C PHE A 115 30.15 9.64 -2.23
N TRP A 116 30.56 8.50 -1.66
CA TRP A 116 30.42 7.20 -2.25
C TRP A 116 29.16 6.53 -1.76
N VAL A 117 28.31 6.07 -2.70
CA VAL A 117 27.08 5.34 -2.39
C VAL A 117 27.26 3.91 -2.87
N PRO A 118 27.16 2.90 -2.01
CA PRO A 118 27.15 1.52 -2.43
C PRO A 118 25.97 1.26 -3.39
N LYS A 119 26.20 0.54 -4.47
CA LYS A 119 25.12 0.17 -5.42
C LYS A 119 24.00 -0.61 -4.75
N SER A 120 24.32 -1.38 -3.70
CA SER A 120 23.34 -2.09 -2.87
C SER A 120 22.41 -1.18 -2.03
N SER A 121 22.86 0.06 -1.76
CA SER A 121 22.07 1.07 -1.02
C SER A 121 21.23 1.92 -1.95
N ILE A 122 21.49 1.88 -3.26
CA ILE A 122 20.62 2.53 -4.24
C ILE A 122 19.45 1.58 -4.49
N ILE A 123 18.38 1.83 -3.78
CA ILE A 123 17.09 1.31 -4.17
C ILE A 123 16.85 1.87 -5.56
N LYS A 124 16.74 0.99 -6.55
CA LYS A 124 16.47 1.40 -7.93
C LYS A 124 15.33 2.40 -7.88
N THR A 125 15.65 3.67 -8.06
CA THR A 125 14.62 4.69 -8.21
C THR A 125 13.74 4.22 -9.35
N HIS A 126 12.48 4.02 -9.09
CA HIS A 126 11.52 3.91 -10.17
C HIS A 126 11.46 5.32 -10.77
N ASN A 127 12.33 5.58 -11.77
CA ASN A 127 12.21 6.78 -12.57
C ASN A 127 10.82 6.73 -13.17
N VAL A 128 9.95 7.64 -12.78
CA VAL A 128 8.75 7.93 -13.54
C VAL A 128 9.27 8.61 -14.79
N GLU A 129 9.40 7.84 -15.86
CA GLU A 129 9.76 8.41 -17.17
C GLU A 129 8.65 9.39 -17.55
N ARG A 130 9.01 10.62 -17.90
CA ARG A 130 8.03 11.52 -18.50
C ARG A 130 7.69 10.97 -19.88
N VAL A 131 6.47 10.51 -20.02
CA VAL A 131 5.93 10.03 -21.29
C VAL A 131 5.10 11.17 -21.84
N GLU A 132 5.49 11.69 -22.99
CA GLU A 132 4.65 12.61 -23.76
C GLU A 132 3.59 11.79 -24.47
N ILE A 133 2.33 12.09 -24.22
CA ILE A 133 1.19 11.36 -24.76
C ILE A 133 0.45 12.27 -25.75
N ASP A 134 0.28 11.74 -26.94
CA ASP A 134 -0.53 12.39 -27.98
C ASP A 134 -2.01 12.08 -27.73
N TYR A 135 -2.70 13.01 -27.09
CA TYR A 135 -4.12 12.87 -26.76
C TYR A 135 -5.06 13.05 -27.96
N SER A 136 -4.57 13.53 -29.12
CA SER A 136 -5.40 13.69 -30.33
C SER A 136 -5.96 12.35 -30.83
N LYS A 137 -5.28 11.25 -30.56
CA LYS A 137 -5.76 9.89 -30.87
C LYS A 137 -7.09 9.54 -30.17
N TYR A 138 -7.43 10.27 -29.12
CA TYR A 138 -8.60 10.03 -28.25
C TYR A 138 -9.65 11.13 -28.36
N ASP A 139 -9.68 11.91 -29.45
CA ASP A 139 -10.63 13.02 -29.65
C ASP A 139 -12.09 12.57 -29.66
N HIS A 140 -12.36 11.31 -30.02
CA HIS A 140 -13.68 10.72 -29.93
C HIS A 140 -14.20 10.57 -28.49
N ARG A 141 -13.28 10.44 -27.51
CA ARG A 141 -13.57 10.36 -26.09
C ARG A 141 -12.38 10.88 -25.26
N PRO A 142 -12.17 12.20 -25.23
CA PRO A 142 -10.97 12.80 -24.66
C PRO A 142 -10.93 12.63 -23.13
N PRO A 143 -9.75 12.30 -22.58
CA PRO A 143 -9.60 12.23 -21.14
C PRO A 143 -9.71 13.61 -20.50
N LEU A 144 -10.34 13.66 -19.33
CA LEU A 144 -10.45 14.88 -18.52
C LEU A 144 -9.06 15.34 -18.04
N SER A 145 -8.93 16.63 -17.71
CA SER A 145 -7.64 17.22 -17.31
C SER A 145 -6.93 16.44 -16.18
N HIS A 146 -7.66 16.06 -15.15
CA HIS A 146 -7.11 15.27 -14.05
C HIS A 146 -6.74 13.84 -14.47
N GLN A 147 -7.40 13.25 -15.46
CA GLN A 147 -7.06 11.92 -15.97
C GLN A 147 -5.74 11.92 -16.72
N LYS A 148 -5.37 13.02 -17.39
CA LYS A 148 -4.08 13.14 -18.11
C LYS A 148 -2.90 12.92 -17.17
N GLU A 149 -2.91 13.52 -15.99
CA GLU A 149 -1.86 13.27 -14.98
C GLU A 149 -1.79 11.79 -14.55
N ALA A 150 -2.95 11.15 -14.35
CA ALA A 150 -2.99 9.72 -13.99
C ALA A 150 -2.44 8.85 -15.13
N ILE A 151 -2.79 9.16 -16.37
CA ILE A 151 -2.31 8.46 -17.57
C ILE A 151 -0.79 8.55 -17.67
N GLU A 152 -0.23 9.76 -17.58
CA GLU A 152 1.21 10.00 -17.64
C GLU A 152 1.98 9.27 -16.54
N LYS A 153 1.47 9.30 -15.30
CA LYS A 153 2.09 8.59 -14.17
C LYS A 153 2.03 7.07 -14.31
N LEU A 154 0.91 6.53 -14.78
CA LEU A 154 0.79 5.09 -15.05
C LEU A 154 1.73 4.68 -16.20
N ALA A 155 1.69 5.39 -17.31
CA ALA A 155 2.52 5.09 -18.49
C ALA A 155 4.02 5.16 -18.15
N GLY A 156 4.44 6.17 -17.38
CA GLY A 156 5.82 6.35 -16.93
C GLY A 156 6.27 5.38 -15.84
N SER A 157 5.36 4.58 -15.26
CA SER A 157 5.66 3.74 -14.10
C SER A 157 5.52 2.26 -14.40
N LYS A 158 6.50 1.46 -13.95
CA LYS A 158 6.39 0.00 -14.02
C LYS A 158 5.43 -0.54 -12.97
N ARG A 159 5.45 0.01 -11.76
CA ARG A 159 4.61 -0.40 -10.63
C ARG A 159 4.02 0.83 -9.95
N PHE A 160 2.70 0.91 -9.88
CA PHE A 160 2.01 2.12 -9.43
C PHE A 160 0.66 1.83 -8.78
N ILE A 161 0.24 2.68 -7.85
CA ILE A 161 -1.11 2.68 -7.29
C ILE A 161 -1.83 3.95 -7.71
N LEU A 162 -2.88 3.81 -8.50
CA LEU A 162 -3.82 4.88 -8.76
C LEU A 162 -4.94 4.83 -7.73
N ALA A 163 -4.83 5.68 -6.73
CA ALA A 163 -5.69 5.70 -5.56
C ALA A 163 -6.74 6.83 -5.61
N ASP A 164 -7.05 7.34 -6.78
CA ASP A 164 -8.06 8.36 -7.01
C ASP A 164 -9.44 7.94 -6.49
N ASP A 165 -10.21 8.88 -6.02
CA ASP A 165 -11.55 8.65 -5.49
C ASP A 165 -12.45 7.96 -6.53
N MET A 166 -13.53 7.33 -6.06
CA MET A 166 -14.49 6.65 -6.94
C MET A 166 -15.11 7.64 -7.92
N GLY A 167 -15.26 7.24 -9.20
CA GLY A 167 -15.86 8.08 -10.26
C GLY A 167 -14.92 9.10 -10.89
N LEU A 168 -13.62 9.11 -10.58
CA LEU A 168 -12.62 9.93 -11.28
C LEU A 168 -12.09 9.29 -12.57
N GLY A 169 -12.69 8.19 -13.03
CA GLY A 169 -12.35 7.56 -14.31
C GLY A 169 -11.03 6.81 -14.33
N LYS A 170 -10.70 6.11 -13.22
CA LYS A 170 -9.49 5.26 -13.14
C LYS A 170 -9.40 4.24 -14.27
N THR A 171 -10.51 3.64 -14.66
CA THR A 171 -10.60 2.68 -15.77
C THR A 171 -10.14 3.29 -17.08
N THR A 172 -10.70 4.41 -17.46
CA THR A 172 -10.33 5.18 -18.65
C THR A 172 -8.84 5.53 -18.65
N ALA A 173 -8.36 6.12 -17.55
CA ALA A 173 -6.96 6.48 -17.42
C ALA A 173 -6.02 5.26 -17.60
N THR A 174 -6.41 4.12 -17.05
CA THR A 174 -5.63 2.88 -17.13
C THR A 174 -5.60 2.30 -18.54
N ILE A 175 -6.73 2.32 -19.26
CA ILE A 175 -6.81 1.83 -20.64
C ILE A 175 -5.91 2.68 -21.54
N ILE A 176 -6.07 4.01 -21.51
CA ILE A 176 -5.25 4.92 -22.32
C ILE A 176 -3.76 4.74 -21.99
N ALA A 177 -3.39 4.71 -20.72
CA ALA A 177 -2.01 4.49 -20.30
C ALA A 177 -1.45 3.16 -20.80
N ALA A 178 -2.25 2.09 -20.80
CA ALA A 178 -1.84 0.78 -21.30
C ALA A 178 -1.61 0.79 -22.82
N LEU A 179 -2.45 1.47 -23.58
CA LEU A 179 -2.30 1.62 -25.02
C LEU A 179 -1.02 2.40 -25.35
N GLU A 180 -0.74 3.48 -24.65
CA GLU A 180 0.46 4.31 -24.84
C GLU A 180 1.76 3.63 -24.39
N CYS A 181 1.70 2.66 -23.47
CA CYS A 181 2.85 1.86 -23.08
C CYS A 181 3.27 0.80 -24.11
N ASN A 182 2.53 0.64 -25.20
CA ASN A 182 2.76 -0.39 -26.21
C ASN A 182 2.89 -1.82 -25.64
N VAL A 183 2.14 -2.11 -24.57
CA VAL A 183 2.06 -3.47 -24.00
C VAL A 183 1.14 -4.34 -24.85
N LYS A 184 1.53 -5.59 -25.07
CA LYS A 184 0.78 -6.49 -25.96
C LYS A 184 -0.28 -7.28 -25.20
N LYS A 185 0.08 -7.89 -24.07
CA LYS A 185 -0.82 -8.74 -23.29
C LYS A 185 -1.08 -8.16 -21.91
N ILE A 186 -2.35 -8.01 -21.58
CA ILE A 186 -2.80 -7.33 -20.36
C ILE A 186 -3.76 -8.25 -19.61
N LEU A 187 -3.45 -8.51 -18.34
CA LEU A 187 -4.35 -9.20 -17.41
C LEU A 187 -5.02 -8.16 -16.51
N ILE A 188 -6.35 -8.12 -16.51
CA ILE A 188 -7.15 -7.29 -15.63
C ILE A 188 -7.84 -8.18 -14.60
N VAL A 189 -7.52 -7.97 -13.33
CA VAL A 189 -8.15 -8.65 -12.21
C VAL A 189 -9.08 -7.66 -11.51
N CYS A 190 -10.38 -7.93 -11.53
CA CYS A 190 -11.40 -7.02 -11.00
C CYS A 190 -12.49 -7.78 -10.23
N PRO A 191 -13.39 -7.11 -9.51
CA PRO A 191 -14.62 -7.70 -9.01
C PRO A 191 -15.48 -8.29 -10.14
N ALA A 192 -16.21 -9.38 -9.86
CA ALA A 192 -17.02 -10.07 -10.88
C ALA A 192 -18.02 -9.15 -11.58
N SER A 193 -18.64 -8.22 -10.86
CA SER A 193 -19.61 -7.26 -11.36
C SER A 193 -19.01 -6.25 -12.36
N LEU A 194 -17.70 -6.03 -12.33
CA LEU A 194 -17.03 -5.04 -13.18
C LEU A 194 -16.47 -5.60 -14.49
N LYS A 195 -16.48 -6.92 -14.70
CA LYS A 195 -15.89 -7.54 -15.89
C LYS A 195 -16.47 -7.00 -17.20
N ILE A 196 -17.80 -6.94 -17.29
CA ILE A 196 -18.49 -6.44 -18.48
C ILE A 196 -18.22 -4.95 -18.68
N ASN A 197 -18.17 -4.18 -17.59
CA ASN A 197 -17.84 -2.76 -17.69
C ASN A 197 -16.41 -2.54 -18.24
N TRP A 198 -15.44 -3.33 -17.77
CA TRP A 198 -14.08 -3.30 -18.30
C TRP A 198 -14.03 -3.63 -19.79
N GLN A 199 -14.75 -4.67 -20.24
CA GLN A 199 -14.84 -5.04 -21.65
C GLN A 199 -15.38 -3.87 -22.47
N ARG A 200 -16.52 -3.30 -22.10
CA ARG A 200 -17.16 -2.16 -22.80
C ARG A 200 -16.23 -0.93 -22.86
N GLU A 201 -15.56 -0.64 -21.75
CA GLU A 201 -14.65 0.50 -21.73
C GLU A 201 -13.42 0.27 -22.62
N ILE A 202 -12.87 -0.95 -22.71
CA ILE A 202 -11.77 -1.27 -23.62
C ILE A 202 -12.21 -1.12 -25.07
N GLU A 203 -13.34 -1.69 -25.43
CA GLU A 203 -13.93 -1.63 -26.79
C GLU A 203 -14.21 -0.19 -27.26
N ASN A 204 -14.43 0.76 -26.32
CA ASN A 204 -14.56 2.20 -26.63
C ASN A 204 -13.26 2.86 -27.06
N TYR A 205 -12.10 2.29 -26.76
CA TYR A 205 -10.79 2.91 -27.03
C TYR A 205 -9.91 2.14 -28.02
N THR A 206 -10.23 0.86 -28.32
CA THR A 206 -9.41 0.01 -29.17
C THR A 206 -10.16 -1.18 -29.71
N ASP A 207 -9.79 -1.61 -30.92
CA ASP A 207 -10.30 -2.85 -31.55
C ASP A 207 -9.53 -4.10 -31.13
N ARG A 208 -8.65 -4.00 -30.11
CA ARG A 208 -7.88 -5.13 -29.60
C ARG A 208 -8.78 -6.17 -28.96
N SER A 209 -8.39 -7.43 -29.11
CA SER A 209 -9.17 -8.55 -28.63
C SER A 209 -9.32 -8.61 -27.10
N VAL A 210 -10.55 -8.84 -26.63
CA VAL A 210 -10.88 -8.93 -25.20
C VAL A 210 -11.49 -10.27 -24.87
N TYR A 211 -11.04 -10.92 -23.79
CA TYR A 211 -11.60 -12.16 -23.30
C TYR A 211 -11.96 -12.05 -21.82
N ILE A 212 -13.18 -12.48 -21.47
CA ILE A 212 -13.63 -12.59 -20.08
C ILE A 212 -13.50 -14.03 -19.62
N ALA A 213 -12.65 -14.27 -18.62
CA ALA A 213 -12.52 -15.59 -17.98
C ALA A 213 -13.74 -15.90 -17.09
N GLU A 214 -14.29 -17.10 -17.24
CA GLU A 214 -15.47 -17.55 -16.50
C GLU A 214 -15.34 -19.01 -16.04
N GLY A 215 -15.73 -19.27 -14.78
CA GLY A 215 -15.74 -20.59 -14.22
C GLY A 215 -14.38 -21.29 -14.30
N LYS A 216 -14.22 -22.22 -15.24
CA LYS A 216 -12.98 -22.96 -15.54
C LYS A 216 -12.44 -22.66 -16.94
N LYS A 217 -13.00 -21.68 -17.65
CA LYS A 217 -12.56 -21.29 -19.00
C LYS A 217 -11.61 -20.12 -18.93
N PHE A 218 -10.44 -20.25 -19.53
CA PHE A 218 -9.40 -19.23 -19.61
C PHE A 218 -8.69 -19.31 -20.95
N SER A 219 -8.41 -18.17 -21.56
CA SER A 219 -7.64 -18.08 -22.81
C SER A 219 -6.50 -17.09 -22.64
N THR A 220 -5.36 -17.40 -23.23
CA THR A 220 -4.17 -16.55 -23.26
C THR A 220 -3.91 -15.97 -24.66
N GLU A 221 -4.81 -16.18 -25.61
CA GLU A 221 -4.64 -15.75 -27.01
C GLU A 221 -5.05 -14.31 -27.26
N HIS A 222 -5.81 -13.72 -26.33
CA HIS A 222 -6.34 -12.37 -26.47
C HIS A 222 -5.39 -11.31 -25.89
N ASP A 223 -5.51 -10.09 -26.39
CA ASP A 223 -4.71 -8.95 -25.92
C ASP A 223 -5.07 -8.53 -24.50
N PHE A 224 -6.36 -8.50 -24.19
CA PHE A 224 -6.89 -8.23 -22.85
C PHE A 224 -7.59 -9.46 -22.31
N VAL A 225 -7.20 -9.89 -21.12
CA VAL A 225 -7.85 -10.97 -20.39
C VAL A 225 -8.39 -10.42 -19.08
N ILE A 226 -9.70 -10.52 -18.87
CA ILE A 226 -10.39 -10.01 -17.69
C ILE A 226 -10.80 -11.19 -16.82
N ILE A 227 -10.42 -11.17 -15.55
CA ILE A 227 -10.71 -12.24 -14.58
C ILE A 227 -11.15 -11.64 -13.24
N ASN A 228 -12.01 -12.33 -12.51
CA ASN A 228 -12.33 -11.90 -11.15
C ASN A 228 -11.50 -12.62 -10.08
N TYR A 229 -11.33 -11.95 -8.95
CA TYR A 229 -10.51 -12.43 -7.83
C TYR A 229 -10.87 -13.84 -7.34
N ASP A 230 -12.15 -14.24 -7.35
CA ASP A 230 -12.61 -15.46 -6.72
C ASP A 230 -12.23 -16.73 -7.51
N ILE A 231 -12.07 -16.61 -8.83
CA ILE A 231 -11.71 -17.73 -9.70
C ILE A 231 -10.21 -17.82 -10.00
N LEU A 232 -9.37 -16.88 -9.50
CA LEU A 232 -7.92 -16.93 -9.69
C LEU A 232 -7.29 -18.27 -9.34
N LYS A 233 -7.77 -18.91 -8.27
CA LYS A 233 -7.31 -20.23 -7.82
C LYS A 233 -7.52 -21.36 -8.85
N ASN A 234 -8.40 -21.19 -9.83
CA ASN A 234 -8.64 -22.17 -10.87
C ASN A 234 -7.58 -22.12 -11.97
N PHE A 235 -6.84 -21.02 -12.08
CA PHE A 235 -5.93 -20.73 -13.18
C PHE A 235 -4.50 -20.44 -12.74
N TYR A 236 -4.26 -20.40 -11.43
CA TYR A 236 -2.93 -20.17 -10.86
C TYR A 236 -2.69 -21.06 -9.64
N ASP A 237 -1.62 -21.87 -9.71
CA ASP A 237 -1.13 -22.67 -8.59
C ASP A 237 0.25 -22.11 -8.13
N ILE A 238 0.34 -21.79 -6.85
CA ILE A 238 1.59 -21.29 -6.24
C ILE A 238 2.68 -22.37 -6.24
N LYS A 239 2.28 -23.65 -6.18
CA LYS A 239 3.22 -24.79 -6.12
C LYS A 239 3.75 -25.16 -7.50
N ASP A 240 2.93 -25.02 -8.54
CA ASP A 240 3.30 -25.33 -9.93
C ASP A 240 3.05 -24.11 -10.83
N LYS A 241 3.87 -23.09 -10.64
CA LYS A 241 3.68 -21.79 -11.31
C LYS A 241 3.82 -21.89 -12.82
N ASP A 242 4.73 -22.71 -13.30
CA ASP A 242 5.07 -22.77 -14.72
C ASP A 242 3.94 -23.44 -15.54
N LYS A 243 3.16 -24.34 -14.91
CA LYS A 243 1.98 -24.94 -15.52
C LYS A 243 0.70 -24.10 -15.36
N SER A 244 0.77 -23.03 -14.57
CA SER A 244 -0.38 -22.16 -14.34
C SER A 244 -0.71 -21.36 -15.59
N LEU A 245 -1.98 -21.35 -16.02
CA LEU A 245 -2.43 -20.65 -17.22
C LEU A 245 -2.13 -19.14 -17.17
N ILE A 246 -2.24 -18.52 -15.99
CA ILE A 246 -1.88 -17.12 -15.81
C ILE A 246 -0.39 -16.88 -16.11
N SER A 247 0.49 -17.80 -15.68
CA SER A 247 1.94 -17.66 -15.99
C SER A 247 2.22 -17.88 -17.47
N GLN A 248 1.57 -18.84 -18.10
CA GLN A 248 1.71 -19.12 -19.53
C GLN A 248 1.24 -17.98 -20.42
N GLY A 249 0.34 -17.12 -19.91
CA GLY A 249 -0.16 -15.95 -20.61
C GLY A 249 0.92 -14.90 -20.91
N ASN A 250 2.06 -14.92 -20.20
CA ASN A 250 3.17 -13.97 -20.38
C ASN A 250 2.72 -12.52 -20.47
N PHE A 251 1.88 -12.09 -19.53
CA PHE A 251 1.30 -10.76 -19.53
C PHE A 251 2.38 -9.68 -19.29
N ASP A 252 2.38 -8.65 -20.14
CA ASP A 252 3.29 -7.50 -20.03
C ASP A 252 2.85 -6.55 -18.92
N LEU A 253 1.52 -6.48 -18.69
CA LEU A 253 0.88 -5.65 -17.69
C LEU A 253 -0.16 -6.45 -16.92
N ILE A 254 -0.17 -6.30 -15.60
CA ILE A 254 -1.24 -6.76 -14.73
C ILE A 254 -1.88 -5.55 -14.06
N VAL A 255 -3.19 -5.43 -14.21
CA VAL A 255 -4.01 -4.41 -13.55
C VAL A 255 -4.85 -5.09 -12.46
N LEU A 256 -4.77 -4.57 -11.24
CA LEU A 256 -5.58 -5.02 -10.12
C LEU A 256 -6.60 -3.94 -9.79
N ASP A 257 -7.83 -4.09 -10.26
CA ASP A 257 -8.91 -3.16 -9.96
C ASP A 257 -9.56 -3.49 -8.62
N GLU A 258 -9.98 -2.44 -7.90
CA GLU A 258 -10.40 -2.53 -6.51
C GLU A 258 -9.39 -3.31 -5.65
N ALA A 259 -8.13 -2.92 -5.76
CA ALA A 259 -7.00 -3.61 -5.14
C ALA A 259 -7.11 -3.79 -3.62
N HIS A 260 -8.02 -3.08 -2.95
CA HIS A 260 -8.33 -3.32 -1.53
C HIS A 260 -8.80 -4.75 -1.26
N TYR A 261 -9.29 -5.50 -2.26
CA TYR A 261 -9.60 -6.93 -2.17
C TYR A 261 -8.40 -7.80 -1.78
N VAL A 262 -7.18 -7.33 -2.02
CA VAL A 262 -5.93 -8.01 -1.67
C VAL A 262 -5.14 -7.31 -0.56
N SER A 263 -5.76 -6.41 0.18
CA SER A 263 -5.15 -5.68 1.31
C SER A 263 -4.70 -6.61 2.46
N ASN A 264 -5.43 -7.71 2.69
CA ASN A 264 -5.02 -8.73 3.66
C ASN A 264 -4.03 -9.73 3.03
N GLY A 265 -2.73 -9.53 3.25
CA GLY A 265 -1.66 -10.38 2.71
C GLY A 265 -1.70 -11.85 3.10
N THR A 266 -2.46 -12.24 4.13
CA THR A 266 -2.57 -13.64 4.58
C THR A 266 -3.65 -14.41 3.84
N SER A 267 -4.57 -13.75 3.16
CA SER A 267 -5.66 -14.39 2.41
C SER A 267 -5.12 -15.20 1.22
N ILE A 268 -5.83 -16.27 0.83
CA ILE A 268 -5.47 -17.08 -0.34
C ILE A 268 -5.37 -16.20 -1.59
N ARG A 269 -6.35 -15.32 -1.79
CA ARG A 269 -6.40 -14.36 -2.89
C ARG A 269 -5.14 -13.51 -2.98
N SER A 270 -4.73 -12.92 -1.87
CA SER A 270 -3.53 -12.09 -1.81
C SER A 270 -2.25 -12.89 -2.08
N LYS A 271 -2.15 -14.10 -1.56
CA LYS A 271 -1.00 -14.99 -1.81
C LYS A 271 -0.87 -15.34 -3.30
N LEU A 272 -1.98 -15.63 -3.98
CA LEU A 272 -1.99 -15.86 -5.42
C LEU A 272 -1.50 -14.62 -6.18
N VAL A 273 -2.11 -13.46 -5.91
CA VAL A 273 -1.76 -12.19 -6.55
C VAL A 273 -0.29 -11.83 -6.30
N ASN A 274 0.17 -11.89 -5.06
CA ASN A 274 1.57 -11.62 -4.72
C ASN A 274 2.55 -12.55 -5.46
N SER A 275 2.13 -13.78 -5.76
CA SER A 275 2.98 -14.74 -6.45
C SER A 275 3.11 -14.44 -7.94
N PHE A 276 2.00 -14.23 -8.67
CA PHE A 276 2.09 -14.04 -10.11
C PHE A 276 2.50 -12.60 -10.52
N THR A 277 2.26 -11.59 -9.67
CA THR A 277 2.69 -10.22 -9.95
C THR A 277 4.20 -10.02 -9.84
N LYS A 278 4.91 -10.88 -9.10
CA LYS A 278 6.38 -10.77 -8.93
C LYS A 278 7.15 -10.76 -10.24
N ASN A 279 6.74 -11.59 -11.18
CA ASN A 279 7.45 -11.79 -12.44
C ASN A 279 6.95 -10.87 -13.57
N CYS A 280 5.85 -10.14 -13.32
CA CYS A 280 5.32 -9.21 -14.31
C CYS A 280 6.11 -7.91 -14.33
N LYS A 281 6.41 -7.41 -15.54
CA LYS A 281 7.19 -6.17 -15.73
C LYS A 281 6.44 -4.94 -15.24
N ARG A 282 5.11 -4.86 -15.49
CA ARG A 282 4.27 -3.75 -15.08
C ARG A 282 3.10 -4.25 -14.24
N VAL A 283 2.87 -3.61 -13.10
CA VAL A 283 1.74 -3.93 -12.21
C VAL A 283 1.12 -2.64 -11.72
N TRP A 284 -0.14 -2.42 -12.08
CA TRP A 284 -0.90 -1.25 -11.64
C TRP A 284 -2.07 -1.65 -10.76
N LEU A 285 -2.19 -0.96 -9.65
CA LEU A 285 -3.26 -1.14 -8.68
C LEU A 285 -4.21 0.04 -8.74
N LEU A 286 -5.51 -0.23 -8.84
CA LEU A 286 -6.55 0.78 -8.84
C LEU A 286 -7.41 0.59 -7.59
N THR A 287 -7.64 1.64 -6.83
CA THR A 287 -8.54 1.58 -5.67
C THR A 287 -8.94 2.97 -5.20
N GLY A 288 -10.21 3.17 -4.89
CA GLY A 288 -10.66 4.40 -4.21
C GLY A 288 -10.32 4.43 -2.72
N THR A 289 -9.95 3.29 -2.14
CA THR A 289 -9.70 3.12 -0.70
C THR A 289 -8.42 2.34 -0.45
N PRO A 290 -7.23 2.94 -0.68
CA PRO A 290 -5.94 2.26 -0.54
C PRO A 290 -5.67 1.81 0.91
N MET A 291 -6.21 2.55 1.87
CA MET A 291 -6.14 2.25 3.31
C MET A 291 -7.57 2.17 3.86
N THR A 292 -8.14 0.98 3.95
CA THR A 292 -9.53 0.80 4.38
C THR A 292 -9.75 1.15 5.85
N ASN A 293 -9.08 0.47 6.77
CA ASN A 293 -9.29 0.65 8.21
C ASN A 293 -8.00 0.92 8.99
N ARG A 294 -6.86 0.40 8.53
CA ARG A 294 -5.59 0.43 9.26
C ARG A 294 -4.43 0.55 8.29
N PRO A 295 -3.31 1.19 8.66
CA PRO A 295 -2.12 1.24 7.83
C PRO A 295 -1.60 -0.14 7.43
N MET A 296 -1.78 -1.17 8.27
CA MET A 296 -1.38 -2.54 7.96
C MET A 296 -2.07 -3.11 6.71
N ASN A 297 -3.30 -2.67 6.40
CA ASN A 297 -3.99 -3.09 5.17
C ASN A 297 -3.32 -2.53 3.91
N TYR A 298 -2.61 -1.42 4.04
CA TYR A 298 -1.88 -0.79 2.94
C TYR A 298 -0.55 -1.50 2.65
N PHE A 299 0.05 -2.16 3.66
CA PHE A 299 1.33 -2.85 3.55
C PHE A 299 1.38 -3.83 2.37
N ASN A 300 0.35 -4.66 2.20
CA ASN A 300 0.34 -5.64 1.11
C ASN A 300 0.25 -5.00 -0.27
N LEU A 301 -0.51 -3.91 -0.43
CA LEU A 301 -0.58 -3.17 -1.70
C LEU A 301 0.78 -2.55 -2.04
N LEU A 302 1.45 -1.95 -1.06
CA LEU A 302 2.81 -1.44 -1.21
C LEU A 302 3.81 -2.54 -1.56
N SER A 303 3.65 -3.74 -0.99
CA SER A 303 4.51 -4.89 -1.29
C SER A 303 4.33 -5.39 -2.73
N ILE A 304 3.10 -5.36 -3.27
CA ILE A 304 2.82 -5.74 -4.66
C ILE A 304 3.52 -4.79 -5.65
N ILE A 305 3.62 -3.50 -5.31
CA ILE A 305 4.29 -2.51 -6.16
C ILE A 305 5.79 -2.37 -5.85
N ASP A 306 6.37 -3.26 -5.06
CA ASP A 306 7.76 -3.24 -4.62
C ASP A 306 8.19 -1.91 -3.98
N SER A 307 7.29 -1.31 -3.19
CA SER A 307 7.58 -0.04 -2.51
C SER A 307 8.71 -0.22 -1.48
N PRO A 308 9.68 0.70 -1.43
CA PRO A 308 10.73 0.68 -0.42
C PRO A 308 10.21 0.64 1.02
N VAL A 309 9.05 1.25 1.25
CA VAL A 309 8.41 1.33 2.57
C VAL A 309 7.95 -0.05 3.08
N SER A 310 7.66 -0.98 2.16
CA SER A 310 7.15 -2.33 2.49
C SER A 310 8.20 -3.45 2.47
N GLN A 311 9.48 -3.12 2.37
CA GLN A 311 10.54 -4.14 2.33
C GLN A 311 10.70 -4.89 3.65
N ASN A 312 10.41 -4.23 4.78
CA ASN A 312 10.50 -4.82 6.11
C ASN A 312 9.17 -4.68 6.85
N TRP A 313 8.48 -5.80 7.03
CA TRP A 313 7.19 -5.85 7.72
C TRP A 313 7.26 -5.32 9.16
N MET A 314 8.30 -5.70 9.91
CA MET A 314 8.43 -5.31 11.33
C MET A 314 8.66 -3.80 11.45
N ALA A 315 9.54 -3.25 10.62
CA ALA A 315 9.79 -1.82 10.57
C ALA A 315 8.52 -1.03 10.20
N TYR A 316 7.78 -1.49 9.19
CA TYR A 316 6.50 -0.92 8.83
C TYR A 316 5.48 -0.99 9.97
N ALA A 317 5.34 -2.16 10.60
CA ALA A 317 4.42 -2.38 11.70
C ALA A 317 4.70 -1.45 12.89
N ILE A 318 5.95 -1.32 13.30
CA ILE A 318 6.36 -0.42 14.39
C ILE A 318 6.11 1.04 14.00
N ARG A 319 6.57 1.45 12.81
CA ARG A 319 6.59 2.85 12.40
C ARG A 319 5.20 3.40 12.09
N TYR A 320 4.38 2.65 11.35
CA TYR A 320 3.10 3.15 10.82
C TYR A 320 1.87 2.58 11.52
N CYS A 321 2.02 1.44 12.21
CA CYS A 321 0.90 0.81 12.91
C CYS A 321 1.02 0.92 14.44
N GLY A 322 2.04 1.63 14.99
CA GLY A 322 2.30 1.62 16.43
C GLY A 322 2.49 0.20 16.95
N GLY A 323 3.10 -0.67 16.13
CA GLY A 323 3.18 -2.10 16.36
C GLY A 323 4.03 -2.46 17.57
N TYR A 324 3.52 -3.34 18.40
CA TYR A 324 4.26 -3.93 19.51
C TYR A 324 3.93 -5.41 19.69
N GLN A 325 4.87 -6.13 20.27
CA GLN A 325 4.72 -7.55 20.54
C GLN A 325 4.30 -7.79 22.00
N PHE A 326 3.29 -8.61 22.21
CA PHE A 326 2.84 -9.04 23.52
C PHE A 326 2.73 -10.56 23.59
N THR A 327 2.75 -11.11 24.81
CA THR A 327 2.65 -12.54 25.04
C THR A 327 1.21 -12.90 25.41
N ALA A 328 0.58 -13.76 24.62
CA ALA A 328 -0.73 -14.35 24.90
C ALA A 328 -0.54 -15.86 25.13
N GLY A 329 -0.53 -16.29 26.37
CA GLY A 329 -0.19 -17.65 26.77
C GLY A 329 1.26 -18.01 26.37
N LYS A 330 1.43 -19.06 25.56
CA LYS A 330 2.76 -19.49 25.06
C LYS A 330 3.17 -18.82 23.73
N ARG A 331 2.35 -17.95 23.16
CA ARG A 331 2.60 -17.36 21.84
C ARG A 331 2.89 -15.87 21.92
N LYS A 332 3.87 -15.42 21.16
CA LYS A 332 4.13 -13.99 20.93
C LYS A 332 3.29 -13.52 19.77
N ILE A 333 2.48 -12.49 20.00
CA ILE A 333 1.55 -11.94 19.01
C ILE A 333 1.88 -10.46 18.80
N TRP A 334 1.82 -10.00 17.56
CA TRP A 334 1.95 -8.58 17.22
C TRP A 334 0.60 -7.89 17.27
N ASN A 335 0.53 -6.80 18.02
CA ASN A 335 -0.56 -5.84 17.86
C ASN A 335 -0.14 -4.79 16.81
N VAL A 336 -0.91 -4.67 15.75
CA VAL A 336 -0.68 -3.73 14.63
C VAL A 336 -1.96 -2.95 14.31
N ALA A 337 -2.77 -2.71 15.33
CA ALA A 337 -4.08 -2.09 15.18
C ALA A 337 -4.03 -0.56 15.15
N GLY A 338 -2.90 0.05 15.54
CA GLY A 338 -2.73 1.49 15.60
C GLY A 338 -2.47 2.12 14.24
N ALA A 339 -2.35 3.46 14.26
CA ALA A 339 -2.03 4.30 13.12
C ALA A 339 -1.12 5.44 13.58
N THR A 340 0.11 5.50 13.07
CA THR A 340 1.14 6.47 13.43
C THR A 340 1.86 6.94 12.17
N ASN A 341 2.44 8.15 12.19
CA ASN A 341 3.26 8.70 11.11
C ASN A 341 2.62 8.62 9.70
N LEU A 342 1.31 8.86 9.59
CA LEU A 342 0.57 8.70 8.33
C LEU A 342 0.98 9.74 7.27
N GLU A 343 1.35 10.94 7.68
CA GLU A 343 1.84 11.99 6.77
C GLU A 343 3.17 11.55 6.14
N GLU A 344 4.09 11.04 6.95
CA GLU A 344 5.34 10.48 6.45
C GLU A 344 5.10 9.32 5.48
N LEU A 345 4.16 8.40 5.81
CA LEU A 345 3.80 7.30 4.93
C LEU A 345 3.30 7.82 3.58
N ARG A 346 2.44 8.83 3.58
CA ARG A 346 1.93 9.49 2.37
C ARG A 346 3.07 10.09 1.55
N ASP A 347 3.95 10.86 2.19
CA ASP A 347 5.05 11.53 1.51
C ASP A 347 6.03 10.53 0.90
N ARG A 348 6.36 9.45 1.64
CA ARG A 348 7.26 8.39 1.17
C ARG A 348 6.70 7.53 0.04
N THR A 349 5.39 7.47 -0.10
CA THR A 349 4.72 6.71 -1.17
C THR A 349 4.29 7.59 -2.35
N SER A 350 4.40 8.91 -2.25
CA SER A 350 3.88 9.90 -3.22
C SER A 350 4.35 9.71 -4.66
N ARG A 351 5.54 9.13 -4.88
CA ARG A 351 6.04 8.84 -6.23
C ARG A 351 5.42 7.60 -6.86
N GLN A 352 4.93 6.66 -6.04
CA GLN A 352 4.35 5.40 -6.49
C GLN A 352 2.84 5.35 -6.33
N VAL A 353 2.25 6.40 -5.76
CA VAL A 353 0.83 6.47 -5.44
C VAL A 353 0.29 7.85 -5.80
N LEU A 354 -0.71 7.89 -6.64
CA LEU A 354 -1.49 9.10 -6.91
C LEU A 354 -2.84 8.96 -6.23
N ARG A 355 -3.17 9.89 -5.34
CA ARG A 355 -4.47 9.98 -4.67
C ARG A 355 -5.01 11.39 -4.75
N ARG A 356 -6.21 11.51 -5.32
CA ARG A 356 -6.95 12.78 -5.39
C ARG A 356 -8.40 12.53 -4.97
N LEU A 357 -8.98 13.51 -4.31
CA LEU A 357 -10.40 13.49 -3.94
C LEU A 357 -11.24 14.12 -5.05
N LYS A 358 -12.51 13.74 -5.14
CA LYS A 358 -13.44 14.36 -6.10
C LYS A 358 -13.51 15.87 -5.92
N THR A 359 -13.53 16.32 -4.67
CA THR A 359 -13.61 17.75 -4.31
C THR A 359 -12.37 18.56 -4.69
N GLU A 360 -11.24 17.89 -4.99
CA GLU A 360 -10.00 18.56 -5.40
C GLU A 360 -9.92 18.77 -6.91
N VAL A 361 -10.64 17.94 -7.68
CA VAL A 361 -10.46 17.87 -9.15
C VAL A 361 -11.73 18.09 -9.95
N LEU A 362 -12.90 18.06 -9.31
CA LEU A 362 -14.19 18.29 -9.94
C LEU A 362 -14.93 19.40 -9.20
N ASP A 363 -15.54 20.29 -9.96
CA ASP A 363 -16.50 21.26 -9.44
C ASP A 363 -17.87 20.57 -9.36
N LEU A 364 -18.19 20.06 -8.18
CA LEU A 364 -19.43 19.33 -7.94
C LEU A 364 -20.34 20.14 -7.01
N PRO A 365 -21.65 20.11 -7.25
CA PRO A 365 -22.61 20.69 -6.32
C PRO A 365 -22.51 20.04 -4.95
N GLU A 366 -22.92 20.75 -3.92
CA GLU A 366 -22.93 20.24 -2.56
C GLU A 366 -23.76 18.95 -2.46
N LYS A 367 -23.20 17.95 -1.79
CA LYS A 367 -23.89 16.67 -1.59
C LYS A 367 -25.01 16.81 -0.58
N ILE A 368 -26.24 16.74 -1.05
CA ILE A 368 -27.43 16.71 -0.19
C ILE A 368 -27.74 15.26 0.20
N ILE A 369 -27.82 15.00 1.50
CA ILE A 369 -28.21 13.69 2.03
C ILE A 369 -29.59 13.84 2.66
N THR A 370 -30.60 13.23 2.03
CA THR A 370 -31.97 13.20 2.54
C THR A 370 -32.27 11.81 3.10
N PRO A 371 -32.45 11.65 4.42
CA PRO A 371 -32.83 10.37 4.98
C PRO A 371 -34.29 10.05 4.64
N VAL A 372 -34.56 8.87 4.11
CA VAL A 372 -35.89 8.34 3.88
C VAL A 372 -36.17 7.26 4.91
N TYR A 373 -37.22 7.48 5.71
CA TYR A 373 -37.60 6.53 6.75
C TYR A 373 -38.69 5.60 6.24
N LEU A 374 -38.38 4.30 6.19
CA LEU A 374 -39.32 3.26 5.79
C LEU A 374 -39.89 2.56 7.05
N LYS A 375 -41.19 2.28 7.06
CA LYS A 375 -41.79 1.47 8.11
C LYS A 375 -41.61 0.00 7.82
N LEU A 376 -41.05 -0.75 8.76
CA LEU A 376 -40.97 -2.21 8.66
C LEU A 376 -42.39 -2.79 8.74
N LYS A 377 -42.73 -3.69 7.81
CA LYS A 377 -44.07 -4.24 7.65
C LYS A 377 -44.23 -5.64 8.26
N SER A 378 -43.12 -6.33 8.54
CA SER A 378 -43.18 -7.70 9.02
C SER A 378 -43.01 -7.85 10.52
N LYS A 379 -43.77 -8.79 11.09
CA LYS A 379 -43.59 -9.23 12.48
C LYS A 379 -42.31 -10.01 12.71
N LEU A 380 -41.59 -10.41 11.65
CA LEU A 380 -40.36 -11.18 11.72
C LEU A 380 -39.25 -10.36 12.38
N TYR A 381 -39.18 -9.05 12.08
CA TYR A 381 -38.25 -8.13 12.74
C TYR A 381 -38.50 -8.08 14.25
N GLU A 382 -39.78 -7.91 14.65
CA GLU A 382 -40.15 -7.85 16.08
C GLU A 382 -39.79 -9.13 16.82
N GLY A 383 -40.04 -10.31 16.20
CA GLY A 383 -39.67 -11.61 16.74
C GLY A 383 -38.17 -11.75 16.93
N LEU A 384 -37.36 -11.43 15.91
CA LEU A 384 -35.90 -11.52 15.99
C LEU A 384 -35.30 -10.52 16.99
N MET A 385 -35.86 -9.32 17.10
CA MET A 385 -35.46 -8.36 18.11
C MET A 385 -35.83 -8.81 19.53
N GLY A 386 -37.02 -9.41 19.71
CA GLY A 386 -37.42 -10.06 20.94
C GLY A 386 -36.44 -11.15 21.37
N GLU A 387 -36.13 -12.10 20.48
CA GLU A 387 -35.13 -13.13 20.71
C GLU A 387 -33.74 -12.57 21.06
N TYR A 388 -33.34 -11.47 20.40
CA TYR A 388 -32.07 -10.80 20.70
C TYR A 388 -32.08 -10.20 22.12
N TYR A 389 -33.13 -9.50 22.50
CA TYR A 389 -33.23 -8.88 23.84
C TYR A 389 -33.36 -9.92 24.94
N GLU A 390 -34.12 -11.00 24.73
CA GLU A 390 -34.18 -12.11 25.69
C GLU A 390 -32.82 -12.76 25.91
N TRP A 391 -32.10 -13.00 24.81
CA TRP A 391 -30.78 -13.57 24.90
C TRP A 391 -29.80 -12.60 25.58
N TYR A 392 -29.83 -11.31 25.23
CA TYR A 392 -28.96 -10.28 25.82
C TYR A 392 -29.16 -10.16 27.35
N ASN A 393 -30.41 -10.15 27.78
CA ASN A 393 -30.75 -10.07 29.20
C ASN A 393 -30.33 -11.32 30.00
N LYS A 394 -30.32 -12.50 29.35
CA LYS A 394 -29.87 -13.77 29.99
C LYS A 394 -28.35 -13.90 30.06
N ASN A 395 -27.59 -13.14 29.27
CA ASN A 395 -26.12 -13.29 29.15
C ASN A 395 -25.37 -11.94 29.23
N PRO A 396 -25.51 -11.15 30.27
CA PRO A 396 -24.99 -9.79 30.34
C PRO A 396 -23.46 -9.66 30.39
N ASN A 397 -22.70 -10.72 30.74
CA ASN A 397 -21.28 -10.67 31.11
C ASN A 397 -20.36 -11.66 30.39
N GLU A 398 -20.79 -12.35 29.33
CA GLU A 398 -19.95 -13.34 28.67
C GLU A 398 -19.18 -12.78 27.47
N SER A 399 -17.87 -12.80 27.49
CA SER A 399 -17.01 -12.45 26.36
C SER A 399 -17.15 -13.39 25.14
N SER A 400 -17.58 -14.64 25.35
CA SER A 400 -18.05 -15.56 24.30
C SER A 400 -19.34 -15.10 23.62
N SER A 401 -20.06 -14.19 24.27
CA SER A 401 -21.32 -13.62 23.83
C SER A 401 -21.21 -12.69 22.62
N LEU A 402 -20.08 -12.02 22.40
CA LEU A 402 -19.92 -11.05 21.30
C LEU A 402 -20.13 -11.67 19.92
N THR A 403 -19.65 -12.88 19.68
CA THR A 403 -19.82 -13.56 18.40
C THR A 403 -21.29 -13.94 18.17
N VAL A 404 -21.97 -14.38 19.24
CA VAL A 404 -23.41 -14.74 19.20
C VAL A 404 -24.26 -13.48 19.05
N GLN A 405 -23.96 -12.42 19.79
CA GLN A 405 -24.57 -11.09 19.63
C GLN A 405 -24.50 -10.60 18.18
N PHE A 406 -23.29 -10.63 17.62
CA PHE A 406 -23.04 -10.21 16.25
C PHE A 406 -23.83 -11.04 15.24
N SER A 407 -23.85 -12.36 15.43
CA SER A 407 -24.61 -13.27 14.59
C SER A 407 -26.12 -12.98 14.60
N LYS A 408 -26.69 -12.74 15.78
CA LYS A 408 -28.13 -12.39 15.93
C LYS A 408 -28.45 -11.02 15.30
N LEU A 409 -27.62 -10.02 15.55
CA LEU A 409 -27.78 -8.69 14.93
C LEU A 409 -27.63 -8.74 13.41
N MET A 410 -26.77 -9.60 12.86
CA MET A 410 -26.65 -9.78 11.41
C MET A 410 -27.91 -10.35 10.78
N LYS A 411 -28.61 -11.28 11.45
CA LYS A 411 -29.93 -11.78 10.99
C LYS A 411 -30.97 -10.67 10.97
N VAL A 412 -31.03 -9.86 12.02
CA VAL A 412 -31.94 -8.71 12.08
C VAL A 412 -31.66 -7.74 10.93
N ARG A 413 -30.38 -7.41 10.68
CA ARG A 413 -29.99 -6.52 9.57
C ARG A 413 -30.37 -7.11 8.20
N GLN A 414 -30.23 -8.42 8.02
CA GLN A 414 -30.61 -9.09 6.79
C GLN A 414 -32.12 -8.96 6.52
N VAL A 415 -32.98 -9.22 7.52
CA VAL A 415 -34.42 -9.07 7.39
C VAL A 415 -34.81 -7.62 7.07
N ILE A 416 -34.19 -6.64 7.76
CA ILE A 416 -34.42 -5.23 7.47
C ILE A 416 -34.03 -4.88 6.03
N ALA A 417 -32.92 -5.41 5.55
CA ALA A 417 -32.46 -5.18 4.17
C ALA A 417 -33.43 -5.78 3.14
N GLU A 418 -33.89 -7.02 3.37
CA GLU A 418 -34.85 -7.71 2.48
C GLU A 418 -36.19 -6.97 2.42
N GLU A 419 -36.71 -6.50 3.56
CA GLU A 419 -37.98 -5.77 3.61
C GLU A 419 -37.92 -4.41 2.89
N LYS A 420 -36.77 -3.77 2.86
CA LYS A 420 -36.56 -2.46 2.21
C LYS A 420 -36.42 -2.56 0.69
N ILE A 421 -36.22 -3.74 0.10
CA ILE A 421 -35.92 -3.89 -1.32
C ILE A 421 -37.00 -3.23 -2.18
N ASN A 422 -38.26 -3.60 -1.99
CA ASN A 422 -39.37 -3.12 -2.84
C ASN A 422 -39.57 -1.60 -2.70
N ASP A 423 -39.60 -1.08 -1.48
CA ASP A 423 -39.75 0.34 -1.22
C ASP A 423 -38.56 1.14 -1.77
N THR A 424 -37.36 0.56 -1.79
CA THR A 424 -36.16 1.17 -2.38
C THR A 424 -36.22 1.19 -3.91
N ILE A 425 -36.74 0.13 -4.53
CA ILE A 425 -36.93 0.05 -5.99
C ILE A 425 -37.95 1.11 -6.41
N GLU A 426 -39.11 1.16 -5.76
CA GLU A 426 -40.16 2.16 -6.04
C GLU A 426 -39.63 3.59 -5.91
N LEU A 427 -38.84 3.88 -4.86
CA LEU A 427 -38.20 5.19 -4.69
C LEU A 427 -37.20 5.49 -5.82
N ALA A 428 -36.41 4.51 -6.24
CA ALA A 428 -35.44 4.68 -7.33
C ALA A 428 -36.15 4.92 -8.68
N GLU A 429 -37.22 4.19 -8.97
CA GLU A 429 -38.05 4.39 -10.17
C GLU A 429 -38.65 5.79 -10.20
N ASN A 430 -39.24 6.26 -9.09
CA ASN A 430 -39.79 7.61 -8.99
C ASN A 430 -38.74 8.72 -9.20
N ILE A 431 -37.46 8.48 -8.80
CA ILE A 431 -36.38 9.46 -9.01
C ILE A 431 -35.90 9.43 -10.48
N ILE A 432 -35.92 8.28 -11.16
CA ILE A 432 -35.52 8.15 -12.55
C ILE A 432 -36.55 8.75 -13.52
N GLU A 433 -37.82 8.71 -13.16
CA GLU A 433 -38.93 9.28 -13.94
C GLU A 433 -39.05 10.81 -13.84
N GLN A 434 -38.40 11.45 -12.87
CA GLN A 434 -38.26 12.90 -12.71
C GLN A 434 -37.11 13.46 -13.53
#